data_458288074c5e28f23d1ea4fd0e418a5e
#
_entry.id   458288074c5e28f23d1ea4fd0e418a5e
#
_cell.length_a   1.000
_cell.length_b   1.000
_cell.length_c   1.000
_cell.angle_alpha   90.00
_cell.angle_beta   90.00
_cell.angle_gamma   90.00
#
_symmetry.space_group_name_H-M   'P 1'
#
loop_
_entity.id
_entity.type
_entity.pdbx_description
1 polymer ?
#
loop_
_entity_poly.entity_id
_entity_poly.type
_entity_poly.pdbx_seq_one_letter_code
_entity_poly.pdbx_strand_id
1 'polypeptide(L)'
;MATALLLGCFLEGCASGPSTVKAASIKADKDRHTAPDFSLKDADGKTVRLADYKGKVVLLDFWATWCGPCRIEIPWFTEMERKWKDKGFEVLGVSMDDNGWEDVKPFLAQMKVNYRVVIGDDATSQAYGGVEDLPTTFLIDKQGKIAAIHIGLAGRKEFEDGVDELLGEGDTPVNAGNGAVPPAVAAAKQR
;
A
#
# COMPACT_ATOMS: atom_id res chain seq x y z
N MET A 1 -19.99 -72.55 3.91
CA MET A 1 -20.57 -71.18 3.78
C MET A 1 -19.59 -70.24 4.45
N ALA A 2 -18.76 -69.60 3.67
CA ALA A 2 -17.74 -68.64 4.15
C ALA A 2 -18.09 -67.26 3.59
N THR A 3 -18.49 -66.35 4.47
CA THR A 3 -18.83 -64.97 4.13
C THR A 3 -17.59 -64.13 4.30
N ALA A 4 -17.02 -63.65 3.17
CA ALA A 4 -15.86 -62.74 3.15
C ALA A 4 -16.34 -61.30 3.38
N LEU A 5 -15.89 -60.68 4.46
CA LEU A 5 -16.08 -59.27 4.77
C LEU A 5 -14.96 -58.44 4.09
N LEU A 6 -15.30 -57.70 3.04
CA LEU A 6 -14.41 -56.77 2.40
C LEU A 6 -14.39 -55.46 3.21
N LEU A 7 -13.27 -55.18 3.88
CA LEU A 7 -12.99 -53.95 4.60
C LEU A 7 -12.44 -52.91 3.60
N GLY A 8 -13.30 -51.99 3.17
CA GLY A 8 -12.93 -50.89 2.30
C GLY A 8 -12.16 -49.82 3.11
N CYS A 9 -10.89 -49.68 2.81
CA CYS A 9 -10.04 -48.65 3.35
C CYS A 9 -10.28 -47.34 2.56
N PHE A 10 -11.06 -46.41 3.12
CA PHE A 10 -11.20 -45.05 2.60
C PHE A 10 -9.93 -44.25 3.00
N LEU A 11 -9.03 -44.04 2.06
CA LEU A 11 -7.95 -43.11 2.15
C LEU A 11 -8.51 -41.70 1.90
N GLU A 12 -8.94 -41.00 2.96
CA GLU A 12 -9.18 -39.57 2.88
C GLU A 12 -7.83 -38.86 2.79
N GLY A 13 -7.46 -38.48 1.57
CA GLY A 13 -6.32 -37.65 1.30
C GLY A 13 -6.55 -36.24 1.85
N CYS A 14 -5.88 -35.86 2.95
CA CYS A 14 -5.73 -34.48 3.37
C CYS A 14 -4.94 -33.72 2.31
N ALA A 15 -5.62 -33.12 1.35
CA ALA A 15 -5.04 -32.11 0.48
C ALA A 15 -4.92 -30.81 1.27
N SER A 16 -3.76 -30.63 1.96
CA SER A 16 -3.35 -29.32 2.45
C SER A 16 -2.99 -28.48 1.23
N GLY A 17 -3.98 -27.76 0.68
CA GLY A 17 -3.73 -26.76 -0.35
C GLY A 17 -2.81 -25.66 0.20
N PRO A 18 -1.92 -25.09 -0.63
CA PRO A 18 -1.11 -23.97 -0.20
C PRO A 18 -2.04 -22.85 0.26
N SER A 19 -1.82 -22.36 1.50
CA SER A 19 -2.49 -21.17 2.00
C SER A 19 -2.11 -20.01 1.08
N THR A 20 -2.97 -19.70 0.14
CA THR A 20 -2.81 -18.50 -0.70
C THR A 20 -3.01 -17.30 0.21
N VAL A 21 -1.90 -16.66 0.61
CA VAL A 21 -1.95 -15.32 1.20
C VAL A 21 -2.63 -14.45 0.14
N LYS A 22 -3.84 -14.00 0.44
CA LYS A 22 -4.60 -13.18 -0.50
C LYS A 22 -3.88 -11.83 -0.58
N ALA A 23 -3.25 -11.56 -1.72
CA ALA A 23 -2.67 -10.25 -2.02
C ALA A 23 -3.69 -9.15 -1.68
N ALA A 24 -3.25 -8.10 -0.98
CA ALA A 24 -4.11 -6.97 -0.70
C ALA A 24 -4.38 -6.25 -2.03
N SER A 25 -5.58 -6.40 -2.56
CA SER A 25 -6.00 -5.71 -3.78
C SER A 25 -6.29 -4.24 -3.50
N ILE A 26 -5.98 -3.37 -4.46
CA ILE A 26 -6.37 -1.96 -4.39
C ILE A 26 -7.89 -1.86 -4.29
N LYS A 27 -8.37 -1.11 -3.30
CA LYS A 27 -9.80 -0.85 -3.12
C LYS A 27 -10.30 0.09 -4.21
N ALA A 28 -11.55 -0.11 -4.66
CA ALA A 28 -12.20 0.87 -5.52
C ALA A 28 -12.30 2.24 -4.82
N ASP A 29 -12.17 3.36 -5.53
CA ASP A 29 -12.12 4.71 -4.94
C ASP A 29 -13.28 5.01 -3.97
N LYS A 30 -14.49 4.56 -4.28
CA LYS A 30 -15.68 4.71 -3.42
C LYS A 30 -15.56 4.01 -2.06
N ASP A 31 -14.68 3.02 -1.94
CA ASP A 31 -14.49 2.19 -0.74
C ASP A 31 -13.22 2.60 0.04
N ARG A 32 -12.51 3.65 -0.43
CA ARG A 32 -11.31 4.20 0.22
C ARG A 32 -11.71 5.23 1.28
N HIS A 33 -11.00 5.21 2.40
CA HIS A 33 -11.17 6.21 3.48
C HIS A 33 -9.98 7.14 3.54
N THR A 34 -10.21 8.39 3.92
CA THR A 34 -9.13 9.36 4.12
C THR A 34 -8.13 8.82 5.15
N ALA A 35 -6.84 8.84 4.78
CA ALA A 35 -5.77 8.50 5.70
C ALA A 35 -5.69 9.54 6.83
N PRO A 36 -5.55 9.10 8.10
CA PRO A 36 -5.34 10.01 9.21
C PRO A 36 -4.11 10.90 8.99
N ASP A 37 -4.24 12.20 9.21
CA ASP A 37 -3.08 13.09 9.18
C ASP A 37 -2.28 12.97 10.48
N PHE A 38 -0.99 13.24 10.42
CA PHE A 38 -0.08 13.29 11.56
C PHE A 38 0.92 14.42 11.38
N SER A 39 1.63 14.73 12.46
CA SER A 39 2.65 15.77 12.49
C SER A 39 3.86 15.28 13.28
N LEU A 40 4.81 14.66 12.59
CA LEU A 40 5.99 14.01 13.17
C LEU A 40 7.27 14.74 12.74
N LYS A 41 8.42 14.39 13.35
CA LYS A 41 9.71 15.01 13.04
C LYS A 41 10.61 14.07 12.26
N ASP A 42 11.23 14.60 11.19
CA ASP A 42 12.30 13.91 10.47
C ASP A 42 13.66 14.05 11.18
N ALA A 43 14.71 13.46 10.58
CA ALA A 43 16.07 13.43 11.12
C ALA A 43 16.71 14.82 11.29
N ASP A 44 16.21 15.82 10.57
CA ASP A 44 16.66 17.23 10.62
C ASP A 44 15.80 18.08 11.57
N GLY A 45 14.81 17.47 12.25
CA GLY A 45 13.87 18.13 13.14
C GLY A 45 12.76 18.89 12.41
N LYS A 46 12.64 18.73 11.08
CA LYS A 46 11.56 19.33 10.31
C LYS A 46 10.24 18.59 10.58
N THR A 47 9.18 19.37 10.67
CA THR A 47 7.82 18.79 10.76
C THR A 47 7.42 18.20 9.42
N VAL A 48 6.93 16.98 9.44
CA VAL A 48 6.40 16.22 8.31
C VAL A 48 4.95 15.90 8.61
N ARG A 49 4.06 16.23 7.71
CA ARG A 49 2.63 15.90 7.79
C ARG A 49 2.24 15.08 6.56
N LEU A 50 1.35 14.11 6.73
CA LEU A 50 0.85 13.37 5.58
C LEU A 50 0.16 14.29 4.57
N ALA A 51 -0.54 15.32 5.05
CA ALA A 51 -1.19 16.31 4.20
C ALA A 51 -0.24 17.02 3.21
N ASP A 52 1.06 17.10 3.52
CA ASP A 52 2.08 17.71 2.65
C ASP A 52 2.37 16.85 1.38
N TYR A 53 1.89 15.60 1.36
CA TYR A 53 2.04 14.66 0.24
C TYR A 53 0.82 14.59 -0.68
N LYS A 54 -0.18 15.45 -0.48
CA LYS A 54 -1.37 15.49 -1.32
C LYS A 54 -1.01 15.69 -2.81
N GLY A 55 -1.64 14.93 -3.68
CA GLY A 55 -1.32 14.89 -5.11
C GLY A 55 -0.28 13.83 -5.49
N LYS A 56 0.27 13.12 -4.51
CA LYS A 56 1.21 12.02 -4.71
C LYS A 56 0.61 10.69 -4.25
N VAL A 57 1.05 9.61 -4.86
CA VAL A 57 0.86 8.26 -4.32
C VAL A 57 1.90 8.06 -3.22
N VAL A 58 1.46 7.66 -2.03
CA VAL A 58 2.34 7.48 -0.88
C VAL A 58 2.33 6.02 -0.43
N LEU A 59 3.52 5.44 -0.29
CA LEU A 59 3.75 4.20 0.45
C LEU A 59 4.15 4.60 1.86
N LEU A 60 3.20 4.51 2.80
CA LEU A 60 3.41 4.79 4.21
C LEU A 60 3.71 3.48 4.93
N ASP A 61 4.93 3.34 5.44
CA ASP A 61 5.42 2.11 6.05
C ASP A 61 5.73 2.30 7.54
N PHE A 62 5.05 1.53 8.40
CA PHE A 62 5.36 1.41 9.83
C PHE A 62 6.33 0.25 10.03
N TRP A 63 7.52 0.56 10.54
CA TRP A 63 8.63 -0.37 10.63
C TRP A 63 9.50 -0.13 11.88
N ALA A 64 10.47 -1.01 12.15
CA ALA A 64 11.49 -0.78 13.16
C ALA A 64 12.82 -1.42 12.75
N THR A 65 13.93 -0.96 13.34
CA THR A 65 15.28 -1.45 13.03
C THR A 65 15.48 -2.92 13.40
N TRP A 66 14.80 -3.39 14.43
CA TRP A 66 14.82 -4.77 14.92
C TRP A 66 13.85 -5.71 14.18
N CYS A 67 12.97 -5.17 13.34
CA CYS A 67 11.99 -5.94 12.60
C CYS A 67 12.65 -6.66 11.40
N GLY A 68 12.76 -7.98 11.49
CA GLY A 68 13.37 -8.80 10.43
C GLY A 68 12.69 -8.68 9.06
N PRO A 69 11.37 -8.86 8.96
CA PRO A 69 10.62 -8.68 7.71
C PRO A 69 10.76 -7.27 7.10
N CYS A 70 10.78 -6.21 7.94
CA CYS A 70 10.96 -4.83 7.48
C CYS A 70 12.29 -4.65 6.73
N ARG A 71 13.36 -5.31 7.22
CA ARG A 71 14.70 -5.27 6.60
C ARG A 71 14.72 -5.89 5.19
N ILE A 72 13.75 -6.76 4.87
CA ILE A 72 13.59 -7.35 3.55
C ILE A 72 12.90 -6.35 2.60
N GLU A 73 11.90 -5.62 3.07
CA GLU A 73 11.10 -4.68 2.25
C GLU A 73 11.81 -3.34 1.99
N ILE A 74 12.56 -2.83 2.98
CA ILE A 74 13.25 -1.52 2.88
C ILE A 74 14.10 -1.36 1.61
N PRO A 75 14.91 -2.35 1.15
CA PRO A 75 15.61 -2.25 -0.13
C PRO A 75 14.66 -2.10 -1.32
N TRP A 76 13.51 -2.78 -1.33
CA TRP A 76 12.53 -2.67 -2.40
C TRP A 76 11.93 -1.27 -2.44
N PHE A 77 11.57 -0.72 -1.28
CA PHE A 77 11.04 0.64 -1.16
C PHE A 77 12.06 1.70 -1.59
N THR A 78 13.34 1.48 -1.27
CA THR A 78 14.45 2.33 -1.74
C THR A 78 14.55 2.34 -3.27
N GLU A 79 14.37 1.18 -3.92
CA GLU A 79 14.36 1.08 -5.39
C GLU A 79 13.10 1.70 -5.98
N MET A 80 11.93 1.48 -5.37
CA MET A 80 10.65 2.04 -5.80
C MET A 80 10.66 3.58 -5.72
N GLU A 81 11.16 4.16 -4.62
CA GLU A 81 11.37 5.61 -4.49
C GLU A 81 12.20 6.15 -5.66
N ARG A 82 13.32 5.51 -5.99
CA ARG A 82 14.18 5.92 -7.11
C ARG A 82 13.47 5.81 -8.46
N LYS A 83 12.66 4.77 -8.65
CA LYS A 83 11.98 4.48 -9.92
C LYS A 83 10.82 5.43 -10.21
N TRP A 84 10.06 5.83 -9.18
CA TRP A 84 8.78 6.51 -9.38
C TRP A 84 8.66 7.90 -8.73
N LYS A 85 9.67 8.39 -8.02
CA LYS A 85 9.64 9.71 -7.37
C LYS A 85 9.26 10.83 -8.35
N ASP A 86 9.87 10.85 -9.52
CA ASP A 86 9.60 11.86 -10.55
C ASP A 86 8.23 11.67 -11.23
N LYS A 87 7.53 10.57 -10.93
CA LYS A 87 6.18 10.27 -11.40
C LYS A 87 5.09 10.58 -10.36
N GLY A 88 5.46 11.23 -9.26
CA GLY A 88 4.51 11.58 -8.20
C GLY A 88 4.28 10.46 -7.17
N PHE A 89 5.29 9.62 -6.93
CA PHE A 89 5.32 8.64 -5.85
C PHE A 89 6.31 9.06 -4.78
N GLU A 90 6.00 8.77 -3.52
CA GLU A 90 6.95 8.90 -2.42
C GLU A 90 6.75 7.78 -1.38
N VAL A 91 7.88 7.31 -0.83
CA VAL A 91 7.88 6.46 0.36
C VAL A 91 8.03 7.33 1.60
N LEU A 92 7.26 7.05 2.63
CA LEU A 92 7.35 7.67 3.94
C LEU A 92 7.41 6.59 5.02
N GLY A 93 8.59 6.43 5.63
CA GLY A 93 8.79 5.49 6.72
C GLY A 93 8.45 6.11 8.08
N VAL A 94 7.67 5.39 8.88
CA VAL A 94 7.37 5.72 10.27
C VAL A 94 8.06 4.67 11.14
N SER A 95 9.17 5.05 11.76
CA SER A 95 9.90 4.16 12.66
C SER A 95 9.19 4.09 14.01
N MET A 96 9.02 2.87 14.50
CA MET A 96 8.45 2.55 15.82
C MET A 96 9.54 2.11 16.82
N ASP A 97 10.78 2.56 16.60
CA ASP A 97 11.89 2.29 17.51
C ASP A 97 11.79 3.14 18.78
N ASP A 98 11.86 2.53 19.96
CA ASP A 98 11.75 3.19 21.28
C ASP A 98 12.85 4.23 21.50
N ASN A 99 14.10 3.94 21.05
CA ASN A 99 15.23 4.86 21.16
C ASN A 99 15.25 5.93 20.04
N GLY A 100 14.26 5.89 19.13
CA GLY A 100 14.09 6.87 18.07
C GLY A 100 15.34 7.04 17.21
N TRP A 101 15.80 8.28 17.03
CA TRP A 101 16.91 8.59 16.13
C TRP A 101 18.26 7.98 16.52
N GLU A 102 18.45 7.53 17.76
CA GLU A 102 19.68 6.86 18.19
C GLU A 102 19.88 5.54 17.42
N ASP A 103 18.82 4.74 17.29
CA ASP A 103 18.86 3.47 16.56
C ASP A 103 18.65 3.68 15.06
N VAL A 104 17.76 4.61 14.69
CA VAL A 104 17.30 4.78 13.31
C VAL A 104 18.37 5.38 12.40
N LYS A 105 19.09 6.43 12.82
CA LYS A 105 20.08 7.09 11.95
C LYS A 105 21.19 6.15 11.44
N PRO A 106 21.87 5.35 12.30
CA PRO A 106 22.89 4.42 11.82
C PRO A 106 22.31 3.34 10.91
N PHE A 107 21.09 2.87 11.21
CA PHE A 107 20.40 1.90 10.38
C PHE A 107 20.09 2.44 8.97
N LEU A 108 19.53 3.66 8.86
CA LEU A 108 19.25 4.29 7.56
C LEU A 108 20.51 4.43 6.71
N ALA A 109 21.64 4.80 7.34
CA ALA A 109 22.93 4.89 6.65
C ALA A 109 23.41 3.52 6.15
N GLN A 110 23.31 2.47 6.98
CA GLN A 110 23.68 1.10 6.65
C GLN A 110 22.83 0.55 5.48
N MET A 111 21.51 0.76 5.53
CA MET A 111 20.56 0.28 4.53
C MET A 111 20.49 1.17 3.28
N LYS A 112 21.18 2.33 3.29
CA LYS A 112 21.21 3.32 2.20
C LYS A 112 19.80 3.80 1.83
N VAL A 113 18.96 4.00 2.84
CA VAL A 113 17.59 4.50 2.65
C VAL A 113 17.63 5.88 2.01
N ASN A 114 16.84 6.10 0.96
CA ASN A 114 16.82 7.33 0.17
C ASN A 114 15.47 8.07 0.22
N TYR A 115 14.58 7.65 1.07
CA TYR A 115 13.27 8.25 1.30
C TYR A 115 13.17 8.85 2.71
N ARG A 116 12.12 9.64 2.92
CA ARG A 116 11.91 10.31 4.20
C ARG A 116 11.47 9.32 5.27
N VAL A 117 12.05 9.50 6.45
CA VAL A 117 11.69 8.74 7.65
C VAL A 117 11.36 9.72 8.77
N VAL A 118 10.40 9.36 9.60
CA VAL A 118 10.00 10.04 10.83
C VAL A 118 9.94 9.05 11.98
N ILE A 119 10.03 9.54 13.22
CA ILE A 119 9.80 8.71 14.40
C ILE A 119 8.31 8.77 14.70
N GLY A 120 7.69 7.58 14.77
CA GLY A 120 6.30 7.40 15.14
C GLY A 120 6.05 7.64 16.62
N ASP A 121 4.78 7.75 16.97
CA ASP A 121 4.28 7.81 18.33
C ASP A 121 3.01 6.97 18.48
N ASP A 122 2.60 6.74 19.72
CA ASP A 122 1.39 5.96 20.03
C ASP A 122 0.14 6.58 19.40
N ALA A 123 0.05 7.91 19.33
CA ALA A 123 -1.09 8.61 18.77
C ALA A 123 -1.22 8.32 17.27
N THR A 124 -0.10 8.34 16.54
CA THR A 124 -0.07 8.01 15.12
C THR A 124 -0.39 6.53 14.89
N SER A 125 0.18 5.61 15.70
CA SER A 125 -0.15 4.18 15.63
C SER A 125 -1.65 3.96 15.85
N GLN A 126 -2.24 4.55 16.87
CA GLN A 126 -3.67 4.41 17.17
C GLN A 126 -4.56 4.99 16.06
N ALA A 127 -4.18 6.12 15.47
CA ALA A 127 -4.92 6.71 14.36
C ALA A 127 -4.98 5.78 13.13
N TYR A 128 -3.96 4.95 12.92
CA TYR A 128 -3.90 3.94 11.85
C TYR A 128 -4.43 2.57 12.25
N GLY A 129 -5.21 2.49 13.33
CA GLY A 129 -5.91 1.29 13.76
C GLY A 129 -5.18 0.49 14.85
N GLY A 130 -4.15 1.08 15.50
CA GLY A 130 -3.31 0.41 16.49
C GLY A 130 -2.34 -0.53 15.78
N VAL A 131 -1.30 0.03 15.17
CA VAL A 131 -0.27 -0.76 14.46
C VAL A 131 0.55 -1.54 15.49
N GLU A 132 0.22 -2.82 15.66
CA GLU A 132 0.90 -3.75 16.58
C GLU A 132 1.87 -4.67 15.83
N ASP A 133 1.53 -5.02 14.58
CA ASP A 133 2.33 -5.89 13.72
C ASP A 133 3.22 -5.07 12.78
N LEU A 134 4.52 -5.43 12.69
CA LEU A 134 5.46 -4.80 11.77
C LEU A 134 6.02 -5.82 10.75
N PRO A 135 6.18 -5.41 9.47
CA PRO A 135 5.78 -4.13 8.91
C PRO A 135 4.25 -4.02 8.73
N THR A 136 3.73 -2.80 8.79
CA THR A 136 2.37 -2.50 8.31
C THR A 136 2.46 -1.35 7.32
N THR A 137 2.09 -1.63 6.07
CA THR A 137 2.24 -0.69 4.95
C THR A 137 0.89 -0.28 4.39
N PHE A 138 0.69 1.02 4.22
CA PHE A 138 -0.49 1.62 3.62
C PHE A 138 -0.12 2.19 2.25
N LEU A 139 -0.85 1.81 1.20
CA LEU A 139 -0.81 2.52 -0.07
C LEU A 139 -1.90 3.60 -0.05
N ILE A 140 -1.49 4.86 -0.24
CA ILE A 140 -2.34 6.04 -0.18
C ILE A 140 -2.36 6.68 -1.56
N ASP A 141 -3.55 6.97 -2.06
CA ASP A 141 -3.75 7.58 -3.38
C ASP A 141 -3.46 9.09 -3.42
N LYS A 142 -3.49 9.67 -4.61
CA LYS A 142 -3.26 11.11 -4.85
C LYS A 142 -4.23 12.03 -4.10
N GLN A 143 -5.40 11.52 -3.69
CA GLN A 143 -6.41 12.24 -2.92
C GLN A 143 -6.17 12.14 -1.41
N GLY A 144 -5.18 11.34 -0.97
CA GLY A 144 -4.88 11.09 0.43
C GLY A 144 -5.78 10.05 1.07
N LYS A 145 -6.33 9.11 0.29
CA LYS A 145 -7.18 8.02 0.78
C LYS A 145 -6.39 6.70 0.79
N ILE A 146 -6.65 5.85 1.78
CA ILE A 146 -6.06 4.52 1.90
C ILE A 146 -6.66 3.60 0.83
N ALA A 147 -5.84 3.20 -0.13
CA ALA A 147 -6.20 2.31 -1.23
C ALA A 147 -5.92 0.84 -0.91
N ALA A 148 -4.85 0.53 -0.18
CA ALA A 148 -4.53 -0.82 0.27
C ALA A 148 -3.82 -0.80 1.63
N ILE A 149 -3.87 -1.93 2.35
CA ILE A 149 -3.17 -2.16 3.61
C ILE A 149 -2.51 -3.53 3.52
N HIS A 150 -1.21 -3.60 3.81
CA HIS A 150 -0.46 -4.84 3.93
C HIS A 150 0.03 -4.96 5.37
N ILE A 151 -0.28 -6.07 6.03
CA ILE A 151 0.16 -6.38 7.41
C ILE A 151 1.12 -7.57 7.34
N GLY A 152 2.31 -7.39 7.88
CA GLY A 152 3.41 -8.34 7.75
C GLY A 152 4.08 -8.27 6.37
N LEU A 153 5.07 -9.15 6.14
CA LEU A 153 5.82 -9.22 4.90
C LEU A 153 4.90 -9.54 3.71
N ALA A 154 4.81 -8.63 2.74
CA ALA A 154 4.11 -8.84 1.48
C ALA A 154 5.09 -9.10 0.33
N GLY A 155 4.57 -9.46 -0.84
CA GLY A 155 5.40 -9.65 -2.03
C GLY A 155 5.79 -8.31 -2.66
N ARG A 156 7.07 -8.16 -3.08
CA ARG A 156 7.53 -6.96 -3.79
C ARG A 156 6.61 -6.58 -4.97
N LYS A 157 6.18 -7.58 -5.74
CA LYS A 157 5.31 -7.37 -6.89
C LYS A 157 3.95 -6.77 -6.50
N GLU A 158 3.43 -7.10 -5.33
CA GLU A 158 2.15 -6.57 -4.86
C GLU A 158 2.22 -5.06 -4.64
N PHE A 159 3.33 -4.59 -4.05
CA PHE A 159 3.58 -3.16 -3.89
C PHE A 159 3.78 -2.46 -5.25
N GLU A 160 4.58 -3.06 -6.13
CA GLU A 160 4.85 -2.48 -7.46
C GLU A 160 3.58 -2.36 -8.30
N ASP A 161 2.75 -3.41 -8.34
CA ASP A 161 1.47 -3.40 -9.07
C ASP A 161 0.51 -2.36 -8.48
N GLY A 162 0.39 -2.29 -7.14
CA GLY A 162 -0.47 -1.32 -6.48
C GLY A 162 -0.04 0.13 -6.74
N VAL A 163 1.26 0.41 -6.72
CA VAL A 163 1.79 1.75 -7.02
C VAL A 163 1.58 2.11 -8.48
N ASP A 164 1.84 1.19 -9.43
CA ASP A 164 1.62 1.43 -10.86
C ASP A 164 0.13 1.71 -11.14
N GLU A 165 -0.80 0.97 -10.52
CA GLU A 165 -2.24 1.20 -10.62
C GLU A 165 -2.62 2.60 -10.14
N LEU A 166 -2.18 2.99 -8.92
CA LEU A 166 -2.51 4.30 -8.34
C LEU A 166 -1.87 5.47 -9.09
N LEU A 167 -0.69 5.27 -9.67
CA LEU A 167 -0.06 6.29 -10.52
C LEU A 167 -0.83 6.51 -11.81
N GLY A 168 -1.39 5.43 -12.40
CA GLY A 168 -2.25 5.49 -13.59
C GLY A 168 -3.64 6.09 -13.35
N GLU A 169 -4.11 6.12 -12.10
CA GLU A 169 -5.36 6.78 -11.73
C GLU A 169 -5.21 8.32 -11.88
N GLY A 170 -6.00 8.93 -12.74
CA GLY A 170 -5.97 10.37 -13.02
C GLY A 170 -5.41 10.72 -14.39
N ASP A 171 -4.72 9.81 -15.06
CA ASP A 171 -4.33 9.95 -16.47
C ASP A 171 -5.41 9.42 -17.44
N THR A 172 -6.45 8.75 -16.92
CA THR A 172 -7.61 8.35 -17.72
C THR A 172 -8.48 9.59 -17.92
N PRO A 173 -8.68 10.09 -19.17
CA PRO A 173 -9.65 11.14 -19.40
C PRO A 173 -11.00 10.62 -18.90
N VAL A 174 -11.62 11.34 -17.97
CA VAL A 174 -13.01 11.10 -17.56
C VAL A 174 -13.82 11.00 -18.86
N ASN A 175 -14.19 9.79 -19.22
CA ASN A 175 -15.07 9.55 -20.35
C ASN A 175 -16.39 10.22 -19.99
N ALA A 176 -16.54 11.47 -20.46
CA ALA A 176 -17.77 12.23 -20.36
C ALA A 176 -18.85 11.35 -20.97
N GLY A 177 -19.78 10.94 -20.10
CA GLY A 177 -20.79 9.95 -20.38
C GLY A 177 -21.37 10.10 -21.79
N ASN A 178 -21.63 8.96 -22.40
CA ASN A 178 -22.44 8.82 -23.62
C ASN A 178 -23.79 9.54 -23.48
N GLY A 179 -23.77 10.86 -23.69
CA GLY A 179 -24.91 11.62 -24.10
C GLY A 179 -25.01 11.46 -25.62
N ALA A 180 -25.68 10.42 -26.05
CA ALA A 180 -26.10 10.31 -27.46
C ALA A 180 -26.96 11.54 -27.77
N VAL A 181 -26.39 12.48 -28.50
CA VAL A 181 -27.17 13.56 -29.15
C VAL A 181 -27.90 12.88 -30.31
N PRO A 182 -29.25 12.89 -30.34
CA PRO A 182 -29.97 12.38 -31.46
C PRO A 182 -29.72 13.30 -32.70
N PRO A 183 -29.64 12.74 -33.91
CA PRO A 183 -29.39 13.52 -35.11
C PRO A 183 -30.54 14.50 -35.34
N ALA A 184 -30.18 15.78 -35.51
CA ALA A 184 -31.13 16.82 -35.90
C ALA A 184 -31.79 16.47 -37.22
N VAL A 185 -33.12 16.39 -37.20
CA VAL A 185 -33.96 16.20 -38.39
C VAL A 185 -33.77 17.42 -39.28
N ALA A 186 -33.18 17.22 -40.46
CA ALA A 186 -33.11 18.23 -41.50
C ALA A 186 -34.50 18.55 -42.01
N ALA A 187 -35.00 19.74 -41.67
CA ALA A 187 -36.22 20.29 -42.27
C ALA A 187 -35.95 20.64 -43.74
N ALA A 188 -36.55 19.89 -44.63
CA ALA A 188 -36.58 20.18 -46.03
C ALA A 188 -37.35 21.48 -46.24
N LYS A 189 -36.68 22.47 -46.85
CA LYS A 189 -37.34 23.69 -47.39
C LYS A 189 -37.68 23.44 -48.80
N GLN A 190 -38.97 23.22 -49.09
CA GLN A 190 -39.56 23.35 -50.45
C GLN A 190 -39.92 24.80 -50.66
N ARG A 191 -39.52 25.30 -51.85
CA ARG A 191 -39.83 26.47 -52.67
C ARG A 191 -38.83 27.60 -52.52
#